data_6ca26955171f211f50d42e4c453e774c
#
_entry.id   6ca26955171f211f50d42e4c453e774c
#
_cell.length_a   1.000
_cell.length_b   1.000
_cell.length_c   1.000
_cell.angle_alpha   90.00
_cell.angle_beta   90.00
_cell.angle_gamma   90.00
#
_symmetry.space_group_name_H-M   'P 1'
#
loop_
_entity.id
_entity.type
_entity.pdbx_description
1 polymer ?
#
loop_
_entity_poly.entity_id
_entity_poly.type
_entity_poly.pdbx_seq_one_letter_code
_entity_poly.pdbx_strand_id
1 'polypeptide(L)'
;MVAIKDMLDGQTVIRADGRKVDELRPVRITRHFTDVPEGSVLVECGNTRVMCTATFTAGVPRWRKDSGLGWVTAEYAMLPRATADRTDRESVRGKIGGRTHEISRLIGRCLRGVVDMKALGENQVQIDCDVLQADGGTRTASITGAYVALVDAMRWAEKHKHIRSADRVIKDSVSAVSV
;
A
#
# COMPACT_ATOMS: atom_id res chain seq x y z
N MET A 1 -14.14 -31.50 -23.45
CA MET A 1 -13.38 -30.41 -22.81
C MET A 1 -12.68 -31.06 -21.60
N VAL A 2 -11.40 -31.41 -21.75
CA VAL A 2 -10.61 -32.05 -20.69
C VAL A 2 -10.39 -30.98 -19.61
N ALA A 3 -10.75 -31.25 -18.38
CA ALA A 3 -10.53 -30.31 -17.30
C ALA A 3 -9.03 -30.14 -17.06
N ILE A 4 -8.57 -28.90 -16.85
CA ILE A 4 -7.17 -28.58 -16.52
C ILE A 4 -6.65 -29.44 -15.35
N LYS A 5 -7.52 -29.90 -14.49
CA LYS A 5 -7.24 -30.80 -13.37
C LYS A 5 -6.65 -32.14 -13.82
N ASP A 6 -7.06 -32.68 -14.98
CA ASP A 6 -6.61 -33.97 -15.48
C ASP A 6 -5.23 -33.91 -16.17
N MET A 7 -4.72 -32.69 -16.45
CA MET A 7 -3.38 -32.48 -17.00
C MET A 7 -2.28 -32.36 -15.92
N LEU A 8 -2.65 -32.28 -14.66
CA LEU A 8 -1.72 -32.06 -13.53
C LEU A 8 -1.51 -33.31 -12.66
N ASP A 9 -2.13 -34.45 -13.04
CA ASP A 9 -1.98 -35.71 -12.30
C ASP A 9 -0.53 -36.21 -12.40
N GLY A 10 0.20 -36.02 -11.31
CA GLY A 10 1.54 -36.58 -11.07
C GLY A 10 2.73 -35.66 -11.25
N GLN A 11 2.57 -34.42 -11.75
CA GLN A 11 3.67 -33.45 -11.79
C GLN A 11 3.47 -32.36 -10.74
N THR A 12 4.33 -32.34 -9.72
CA THR A 12 4.43 -31.22 -8.81
C THR A 12 4.94 -30.00 -9.61
N VAL A 13 4.02 -29.12 -10.04
CA VAL A 13 4.39 -27.87 -10.68
C VAL A 13 5.08 -26.98 -9.66
N ILE A 14 6.37 -26.75 -9.84
CA ILE A 14 7.17 -25.87 -9.00
C ILE A 14 7.38 -24.55 -9.77
N ARG A 15 7.15 -23.42 -9.10
CA ARG A 15 7.40 -22.08 -9.68
C ARG A 15 8.91 -21.85 -9.86
N ALA A 16 9.30 -20.88 -10.70
CA ALA A 16 10.71 -20.59 -11.00
C ALA A 16 11.57 -20.26 -9.76
N ASP A 17 10.95 -19.82 -8.68
CA ASP A 17 11.59 -19.54 -7.39
C ASP A 17 11.56 -20.72 -6.40
N GLY A 18 11.18 -21.91 -6.86
CA GLY A 18 11.16 -23.14 -6.07
C GLY A 18 9.90 -23.35 -5.18
N ARG A 19 8.94 -22.41 -5.19
CA ARG A 19 7.69 -22.53 -4.44
C ARG A 19 6.68 -23.44 -5.11
N LYS A 20 5.82 -24.05 -4.32
CA LYS A 20 4.62 -24.72 -4.82
C LYS A 20 3.62 -23.73 -5.40
N VAL A 21 2.67 -24.21 -6.21
CA VAL A 21 1.66 -23.35 -6.88
C VAL A 21 0.76 -22.62 -5.88
N ASP A 22 0.50 -23.20 -4.72
CA ASP A 22 -0.32 -22.69 -3.62
C ASP A 22 0.49 -22.04 -2.49
N GLU A 23 1.80 -21.92 -2.64
CA GLU A 23 2.69 -21.35 -1.64
C GLU A 23 2.85 -19.83 -1.84
N LEU A 24 2.57 -19.06 -0.78
CA LEU A 24 2.82 -17.62 -0.77
C LEU A 24 4.32 -17.32 -0.73
N ARG A 25 4.70 -16.17 -1.29
CA ARG A 25 6.04 -15.61 -1.04
C ARG A 25 6.18 -15.29 0.46
N PRO A 26 7.38 -15.47 1.05
CA PRO A 26 7.61 -14.98 2.41
C PRO A 26 7.28 -13.50 2.52
N VAL A 27 6.45 -13.14 3.51
CA VAL A 27 6.07 -11.76 3.79
C VAL A 27 6.73 -11.31 5.08
N ARG A 28 7.41 -10.18 5.01
CA ARG A 28 7.99 -9.50 6.16
C ARG A 28 7.52 -8.07 6.20
N ILE A 29 7.08 -7.59 7.37
CA ILE A 29 6.63 -6.21 7.58
C ILE A 29 7.45 -5.64 8.73
N THR A 30 8.26 -4.62 8.42
CA THR A 30 9.04 -3.88 9.40
C THR A 30 8.38 -2.54 9.63
N ARG A 31 7.75 -2.38 10.79
CA ARG A 31 7.10 -1.13 11.22
C ARG A 31 8.14 -0.16 11.78
N HIS A 32 7.82 1.12 11.77
CA HIS A 32 8.72 2.19 12.23
C HIS A 32 10.08 2.12 11.54
N PHE A 33 10.04 1.92 10.21
CA PHE A 33 11.23 1.76 9.39
C PHE A 33 12.01 3.08 9.27
N THR A 34 11.30 4.21 9.27
CA THR A 34 11.86 5.56 9.37
C THR A 34 11.12 6.32 10.48
N ASP A 35 11.77 7.31 11.09
CA ASP A 35 11.32 7.94 12.33
C ASP A 35 10.44 9.20 12.12
N VAL A 36 10.44 9.78 10.92
CA VAL A 36 9.79 11.07 10.65
C VAL A 36 8.28 10.96 10.41
N PRO A 37 7.76 10.05 9.56
CA PRO A 37 6.32 9.96 9.28
C PRO A 37 5.54 9.38 10.46
N GLU A 38 4.27 9.72 10.57
CA GLU A 38 3.36 9.19 11.60
C GLU A 38 3.13 7.68 11.49
N GLY A 39 3.26 7.14 10.27
CA GLY A 39 3.34 5.70 10.00
C GLY A 39 4.43 5.41 8.98
N SER A 40 5.26 4.40 9.24
CA SER A 40 6.37 4.04 8.36
C SER A 40 6.60 2.54 8.38
N VAL A 41 6.57 1.93 7.19
CA VAL A 41 6.62 0.48 7.02
C VAL A 41 7.48 0.12 5.82
N LEU A 42 8.40 -0.82 6.00
CA LEU A 42 8.98 -1.58 4.90
C LEU A 42 8.24 -2.92 4.79
N VAL A 43 7.59 -3.16 3.65
CA VAL A 43 6.99 -4.45 3.32
C VAL A 43 7.85 -5.18 2.29
N GLU A 44 8.15 -6.43 2.58
CA GLU A 44 8.92 -7.33 1.74
C GLU A 44 8.04 -8.55 1.40
N CYS A 45 7.90 -8.85 0.10
CA CYS A 45 7.20 -10.02 -0.41
C CYS A 45 8.17 -10.77 -1.34
N GLY A 46 8.88 -11.75 -0.80
CA GLY A 46 10.04 -12.32 -1.48
C GLY A 46 11.08 -11.23 -1.75
N ASN A 47 11.46 -11.04 -3.01
CA ASN A 47 12.40 -10.00 -3.42
C ASN A 47 11.75 -8.62 -3.67
N THR A 48 10.43 -8.52 -3.68
CA THR A 48 9.76 -7.23 -3.80
C THR A 48 9.82 -6.47 -2.48
N ARG A 49 10.29 -5.22 -2.51
CA ARG A 49 10.43 -4.34 -1.35
C ARG A 49 9.77 -3.00 -1.64
N VAL A 50 8.84 -2.60 -0.77
CA VAL A 50 8.14 -1.33 -0.87
C VAL A 50 8.21 -0.61 0.47
N MET A 51 8.66 0.63 0.46
CA MET A 51 8.53 1.53 1.60
C MET A 51 7.18 2.23 1.51
N CYS A 52 6.40 2.16 2.59
CA CYS A 52 5.12 2.83 2.70
C CYS A 52 5.16 3.78 3.88
N THR A 53 4.89 5.06 3.63
CA THR A 53 4.76 6.06 4.69
C THR A 53 3.36 6.64 4.71
N ALA A 54 2.91 7.05 5.90
CA ALA A 54 1.62 7.68 6.12
C ALA A 54 1.83 9.00 6.83
N THR A 55 1.46 10.09 6.17
CA THR A 55 1.51 11.46 6.70
C THR A 55 0.13 11.89 7.13
N PHE A 56 -0.04 12.23 8.42
CA PHE A 56 -1.25 12.80 8.96
C PHE A 56 -1.21 14.33 8.89
N THR A 57 -2.27 14.94 8.38
CA THR A 57 -2.40 16.40 8.30
C THR A 57 -3.76 16.82 8.84
N ALA A 58 -3.79 17.80 9.75
CA ALA A 58 -5.03 18.45 10.17
C ALA A 58 -5.61 19.27 8.99
N GLY A 59 -6.93 19.14 8.80
CA GLY A 59 -7.63 19.74 7.66
C GLY A 59 -7.72 18.80 6.45
N VAL A 60 -8.54 19.19 5.48
CA VAL A 60 -8.84 18.43 4.26
C VAL A 60 -8.67 19.34 3.03
N PRO A 61 -8.53 18.75 1.82
CA PRO A 61 -8.50 19.53 0.59
C PRO A 61 -9.72 20.45 0.44
N ARG A 62 -9.56 21.59 -0.25
CA ARG A 62 -10.61 22.62 -0.43
C ARG A 62 -11.97 22.06 -0.83
N TRP A 63 -11.99 21.11 -1.75
CA TRP A 63 -13.22 20.48 -2.24
C TRP A 63 -13.93 19.58 -1.21
N ARG A 64 -13.24 19.22 -0.10
CA ARG A 64 -13.75 18.38 0.98
C ARG A 64 -14.10 19.18 2.24
N LYS A 65 -13.67 20.43 2.30
CA LYS A 65 -13.87 21.32 3.45
C LYS A 65 -15.37 21.51 3.77
N ASP A 66 -15.69 21.65 5.05
CA ASP A 66 -17.03 21.84 5.58
C ASP A 66 -18.00 20.64 5.33
N SER A 67 -17.45 19.48 4.96
CA SER A 67 -18.22 18.23 4.79
C SER A 67 -18.33 17.40 6.07
N GLY A 68 -17.50 17.70 7.09
CA GLY A 68 -17.36 16.89 8.28
C GLY A 68 -16.67 15.54 8.05
N LEU A 69 -16.08 15.34 6.87
CA LEU A 69 -15.49 14.07 6.44
C LEU A 69 -14.02 14.21 6.18
N GLY A 70 -13.24 13.22 6.63
CA GLY A 70 -11.82 13.12 6.33
C GLY A 70 -11.51 12.67 4.91
N TRP A 71 -10.23 12.57 4.61
CA TRP A 71 -9.75 12.11 3.32
C TRP A 71 -8.51 11.23 3.45
N VAL A 72 -8.46 10.15 2.66
CA VAL A 72 -7.28 9.29 2.51
C VAL A 72 -6.92 9.22 1.04
N THR A 73 -5.68 9.52 0.72
CA THR A 73 -5.14 9.45 -0.64
C THR A 73 -3.81 8.68 -0.64
N ALA A 74 -3.37 8.25 -1.81
CA ALA A 74 -2.11 7.56 -1.95
C ALA A 74 -1.37 7.99 -3.21
N GLU A 75 -0.06 8.01 -3.12
CA GLU A 75 0.87 8.13 -4.24
C GLU A 75 1.69 6.84 -4.35
N TYR A 76 2.20 6.57 -5.54
CA TYR A 76 3.01 5.39 -5.82
C TYR A 76 4.13 5.78 -6.77
N ALA A 77 5.33 5.34 -6.48
CA ALA A 77 6.48 5.54 -7.34
C ALA A 77 7.39 4.31 -7.33
N MET A 78 8.26 4.23 -8.34
CA MET A 78 9.34 3.24 -8.39
C MET A 78 10.68 3.94 -8.49
N LEU A 79 11.66 3.46 -7.72
CA LEU A 79 13.03 3.92 -7.90
C LEU A 79 13.55 3.54 -9.30
N PRO A 80 14.43 4.34 -9.91
CA PRO A 80 14.98 4.07 -11.24
C PRO A 80 15.61 2.68 -11.40
N ARG A 81 16.20 2.16 -10.33
CA ARG A 81 16.82 0.81 -10.29
C ARG A 81 16.02 -0.17 -9.43
N ALA A 82 14.73 0.03 -9.29
CA ALA A 82 13.85 -0.97 -8.68
C ALA A 82 13.73 -2.25 -9.54
N THR A 83 14.02 -2.17 -10.83
CA THR A 83 14.03 -3.27 -11.82
C THR A 83 15.44 -3.55 -12.32
N ALA A 84 15.62 -4.65 -13.05
CA ALA A 84 16.90 -5.03 -13.67
C ALA A 84 17.49 -3.93 -14.56
N ASP A 85 16.63 -3.30 -15.37
CA ASP A 85 17.01 -2.16 -16.19
C ASP A 85 16.66 -0.83 -15.47
N ARG A 86 17.50 0.19 -15.72
CA ARG A 86 17.24 1.53 -15.21
C ARG A 86 16.09 2.20 -15.99
N THR A 87 15.08 2.65 -15.26
CA THR A 87 14.03 3.51 -15.81
C THR A 87 14.25 4.96 -15.39
N ASP A 88 13.80 5.92 -16.20
CA ASP A 88 13.88 7.32 -15.82
C ASP A 88 12.86 7.65 -14.73
N ARG A 89 13.18 8.63 -13.88
CA ARG A 89 12.22 9.17 -12.93
C ARG A 89 11.09 9.89 -13.66
N GLU A 90 9.85 9.56 -13.34
CA GLU A 90 8.68 10.19 -13.95
C GLU A 90 8.63 11.70 -13.69
N SER A 91 9.11 12.15 -12.51
CA SER A 91 9.21 13.58 -12.16
C SER A 91 10.13 14.36 -13.10
N VAL A 92 11.19 13.73 -13.63
CA VAL A 92 12.11 14.36 -14.60
C VAL A 92 11.47 14.47 -15.99
N ARG A 93 10.58 13.54 -16.33
CA ARG A 93 9.82 13.58 -17.59
C ARG A 93 8.67 14.61 -17.57
N GLY A 94 8.38 15.21 -16.42
CA GLY A 94 7.29 16.17 -16.23
C GLY A 94 5.89 15.60 -16.40
N LYS A 95 5.75 14.26 -16.50
CA LYS A 95 4.46 13.57 -16.66
C LYS A 95 4.48 12.23 -15.94
N ILE A 96 3.51 12.06 -15.05
CA ILE A 96 3.27 10.78 -14.38
C ILE A 96 2.61 9.81 -15.37
N GLY A 97 3.09 8.56 -15.40
CA GLY A 97 2.56 7.52 -16.28
C GLY A 97 1.17 7.03 -15.88
N GLY A 98 0.39 6.57 -16.86
CA GLY A 98 -0.97 6.05 -16.60
C GLY A 98 -0.98 4.88 -15.61
N ARG A 99 0.03 4.01 -15.64
CA ARG A 99 0.21 2.92 -14.68
C ARG A 99 0.39 3.43 -13.25
N THR A 100 1.22 4.42 -13.04
CA THR A 100 1.46 5.03 -11.72
C THR A 100 0.19 5.67 -11.18
N HIS A 101 -0.55 6.41 -12.01
CA HIS A 101 -1.85 6.96 -11.65
C HIS A 101 -2.88 5.87 -11.30
N GLU A 102 -2.94 4.79 -12.08
CA GLU A 102 -3.85 3.67 -11.82
C GLU A 102 -3.56 3.05 -10.45
N ILE A 103 -2.30 2.76 -10.14
CA ILE A 103 -1.89 2.12 -8.89
C ILE A 103 -2.14 3.05 -7.70
N SER A 104 -1.78 4.32 -7.78
CA SER A 104 -2.06 5.33 -6.74
C SER A 104 -3.55 5.39 -6.39
N ARG A 105 -4.41 5.43 -7.42
CA ARG A 105 -5.86 5.43 -7.25
C ARG A 105 -6.39 4.12 -6.66
N LEU A 106 -5.81 2.98 -7.03
CA LEU A 106 -6.16 1.66 -6.50
C LEU A 106 -5.86 1.60 -5.00
N ILE A 107 -4.63 1.94 -4.58
CA ILE A 107 -4.23 1.96 -3.17
C ILE A 107 -5.17 2.86 -2.37
N GLY A 108 -5.35 4.11 -2.81
CA GLY A 108 -6.23 5.06 -2.13
C GLY A 108 -7.68 4.54 -2.00
N ARG A 109 -8.22 3.85 -3.02
CA ARG A 109 -9.58 3.27 -2.94
C ARG A 109 -9.65 2.10 -1.96
N CYS A 110 -8.66 1.21 -1.95
CA CYS A 110 -8.60 0.11 -0.99
C CYS A 110 -8.60 0.63 0.45
N LEU A 111 -7.76 1.63 0.74
CA LEU A 111 -7.68 2.22 2.08
C LEU A 111 -8.97 2.95 2.49
N ARG A 112 -9.60 3.68 1.57
CA ARG A 112 -10.90 4.33 1.85
C ARG A 112 -12.01 3.32 2.12
N GLY A 113 -11.92 2.10 1.61
CA GLY A 113 -12.87 1.02 1.89
C GLY A 113 -12.91 0.61 3.36
N VAL A 114 -11.78 0.72 4.07
CA VAL A 114 -11.62 0.27 5.46
C VAL A 114 -11.54 1.43 6.48
N VAL A 115 -11.69 2.68 6.03
CA VAL A 115 -11.66 3.88 6.88
C VAL A 115 -13.05 4.48 7.02
N ASP A 116 -13.45 4.80 8.24
CA ASP A 116 -14.60 5.66 8.51
C ASP A 116 -14.20 7.14 8.38
N MET A 117 -14.58 7.75 7.26
CA MET A 117 -14.25 9.14 6.97
C MET A 117 -14.90 10.13 7.94
N LYS A 118 -16.05 9.77 8.53
CA LYS A 118 -16.73 10.61 9.53
C LYS A 118 -15.99 10.56 10.87
N ALA A 119 -15.53 9.38 11.27
CA ALA A 119 -14.73 9.21 12.48
C ALA A 119 -13.34 9.86 12.35
N LEU A 120 -12.75 9.87 11.14
CA LEU A 120 -11.51 10.59 10.84
C LEU A 120 -11.71 12.12 10.98
N GLY A 121 -12.94 12.62 10.77
CA GLY A 121 -13.23 14.06 10.77
C GLY A 121 -12.48 14.78 9.65
N GLU A 122 -12.46 16.11 9.67
CA GLU A 122 -11.75 16.90 8.65
C GLU A 122 -10.23 16.85 8.81
N ASN A 123 -9.69 15.65 8.74
CA ASN A 123 -8.26 15.37 8.68
C ASN A 123 -7.92 14.61 7.40
N GLN A 124 -6.69 14.71 6.95
CA GLN A 124 -6.19 14.02 5.77
C GLN A 124 -5.07 13.06 6.14
N VAL A 125 -5.05 11.91 5.48
CA VAL A 125 -3.89 11.01 5.47
C VAL A 125 -3.43 10.83 4.04
N GLN A 126 -2.16 11.12 3.80
CA GLN A 126 -1.48 10.88 2.54
C GLN A 126 -0.52 9.71 2.73
N ILE A 127 -0.66 8.73 1.85
CA ILE A 127 0.20 7.55 1.82
C ILE A 127 1.15 7.67 0.64
N ASP A 128 2.42 7.44 0.88
CA ASP A 128 3.44 7.36 -0.15
C ASP A 128 3.98 5.94 -0.19
N CYS A 129 3.98 5.32 -1.38
CA CYS A 129 4.47 3.97 -1.61
C CYS A 129 5.62 4.01 -2.62
N ASP A 130 6.85 3.86 -2.13
CA ASP A 130 8.06 3.84 -2.93
C ASP A 130 8.59 2.42 -3.11
N VAL A 131 8.57 1.92 -4.35
CA VAL A 131 9.13 0.62 -4.67
C VAL A 131 10.64 0.71 -4.75
N LEU A 132 11.32 0.07 -3.79
CA LEU A 132 12.77 -0.01 -3.70
C LEU A 132 13.31 -1.11 -4.61
N GLN A 133 12.60 -2.25 -4.68
CA GLN A 133 12.93 -3.40 -5.51
C GLN A 133 11.65 -4.08 -6.00
N ALA A 134 11.56 -4.36 -7.28
CA ALA A 134 10.40 -4.96 -7.92
C ALA A 134 10.73 -6.35 -8.46
N ASP A 135 10.03 -7.36 -7.95
CA ASP A 135 10.07 -8.75 -8.39
C ASP A 135 8.63 -9.32 -8.50
N GLY A 136 7.73 -8.54 -9.11
CA GLY A 136 6.30 -8.82 -9.18
C GLY A 136 5.54 -8.47 -7.90
N GLY A 137 4.22 -8.25 -8.02
CA GLY A 137 3.33 -7.97 -6.88
C GLY A 137 3.55 -6.62 -6.18
N THR A 138 4.16 -5.62 -6.83
CA THR A 138 4.44 -4.31 -6.19
C THR A 138 3.18 -3.60 -5.75
N ARG A 139 2.08 -3.64 -6.54
CA ARG A 139 0.81 -3.01 -6.18
C ARG A 139 0.13 -3.68 -4.98
N THR A 140 0.20 -5.00 -4.88
CA THR A 140 -0.38 -5.78 -3.76
C THR A 140 0.44 -5.59 -2.48
N ALA A 141 1.77 -5.60 -2.57
CA ALA A 141 2.66 -5.26 -1.46
C ALA A 141 2.42 -3.82 -0.97
N SER A 142 2.25 -2.86 -1.90
CA SER A 142 1.92 -1.47 -1.54
C SER A 142 0.59 -1.36 -0.78
N ILE A 143 -0.48 -2.06 -1.21
CA ILE A 143 -1.76 -2.02 -0.50
C ILE A 143 -1.60 -2.55 0.93
N THR A 144 -0.91 -3.69 1.09
CA THR A 144 -0.70 -4.31 2.41
C THR A 144 0.17 -3.44 3.32
N GLY A 145 1.29 -2.93 2.82
CA GLY A 145 2.18 -2.04 3.59
C GLY A 145 1.54 -0.69 3.91
N ALA A 146 0.81 -0.11 2.96
CA ALA A 146 0.07 1.14 3.14
C ALA A 146 -1.00 1.03 4.24
N TYR A 147 -1.69 -0.10 4.32
CA TYR A 147 -2.66 -0.33 5.39
C TYR A 147 -1.99 -0.34 6.78
N VAL A 148 -0.86 -1.02 6.92
CA VAL A 148 -0.14 -1.05 8.21
C VAL A 148 0.38 0.35 8.58
N ALA A 149 0.94 1.09 7.62
CA ALA A 149 1.39 2.47 7.84
C ALA A 149 0.21 3.40 8.23
N LEU A 150 -0.95 3.23 7.58
CA LEU A 150 -2.17 3.97 7.92
C LEU A 150 -2.61 3.70 9.36
N VAL A 151 -2.63 2.42 9.80
CA VAL A 151 -3.01 2.06 11.18
C VAL A 151 -2.05 2.70 12.18
N ASP A 152 -0.74 2.70 11.91
CA ASP A 152 0.26 3.34 12.77
C ASP A 152 0.05 4.85 12.86
N ALA A 153 -0.24 5.52 11.74
CA ALA A 153 -0.55 6.94 11.72
C ALA A 153 -1.85 7.26 12.49
N MET A 154 -2.87 6.40 12.44
CA MET A 154 -4.09 6.60 13.24
C MET A 154 -3.83 6.45 14.73
N ARG A 155 -3.02 5.48 15.16
CA ARG A 155 -2.60 5.32 16.55
C ARG A 155 -1.77 6.51 17.05
N TRP A 156 -0.91 7.01 16.19
CA TRP A 156 -0.17 8.25 16.47
C TRP A 156 -1.13 9.44 16.63
N ALA A 157 -2.09 9.62 15.72
CA ALA A 157 -3.07 10.70 15.76
C ALA A 157 -3.98 10.64 17.01
N GLU A 158 -4.37 9.44 17.46
CA GLU A 158 -5.09 9.23 18.71
C GLU A 158 -4.24 9.62 19.92
N LYS A 159 -3.00 9.17 19.99
CA LYS A 159 -2.05 9.50 21.06
C LYS A 159 -1.84 11.02 21.19
N HIS A 160 -1.82 11.74 20.06
CA HIS A 160 -1.66 13.20 20.01
C HIS A 160 -2.99 13.97 20.04
N LYS A 161 -4.12 13.28 20.26
CA LYS A 161 -5.47 13.88 20.40
C LYS A 161 -5.98 14.60 19.15
N HIS A 162 -5.50 14.23 17.99
CA HIS A 162 -6.02 14.72 16.71
C HIS A 162 -7.32 14.01 16.29
N ILE A 163 -7.49 12.76 16.72
CA ILE A 163 -8.71 11.96 16.56
C ILE A 163 -9.12 11.36 17.90
N ARG A 164 -10.37 10.92 18.01
CA ARG A 164 -10.90 10.35 19.26
C ARG A 164 -10.43 8.92 19.51
N SER A 165 -10.36 8.10 18.46
CA SER A 165 -9.98 6.70 18.55
C SER A 165 -9.58 6.17 17.16
N ALA A 166 -8.42 5.52 17.09
CA ALA A 166 -7.95 4.84 15.89
C ALA A 166 -8.89 3.69 15.49
N ASP A 167 -9.40 2.92 16.46
CA ASP A 167 -10.30 1.79 16.20
C ASP A 167 -11.67 2.21 15.64
N ARG A 168 -12.09 3.46 15.86
CA ARG A 168 -13.30 4.01 15.23
C ARG A 168 -13.02 4.46 13.80
N VAL A 169 -11.82 4.91 13.52
CA VAL A 169 -11.42 5.32 12.17
C VAL A 169 -11.14 4.12 11.28
N ILE A 170 -10.41 3.14 11.80
CA ILE A 170 -10.11 1.88 11.08
C ILE A 170 -11.21 0.87 11.42
N LYS A 171 -12.15 0.67 10.50
CA LYS A 171 -13.32 -0.20 10.70
C LYS A 171 -13.13 -1.64 10.21
N ASP A 172 -12.09 -1.88 9.40
CA ASP A 172 -11.78 -3.20 8.85
C ASP A 172 -10.31 -3.26 8.44
N SER A 173 -9.85 -4.43 7.98
CA SER A 173 -8.51 -4.63 7.44
C SER A 173 -8.53 -4.85 5.93
N VAL A 174 -7.42 -4.51 5.27
CA VAL A 174 -7.20 -4.81 3.86
C VAL A 174 -5.80 -5.35 3.65
N SER A 175 -5.72 -6.45 2.92
CA SER A 175 -4.48 -6.99 2.38
C SER A 175 -4.69 -7.40 0.93
N ALA A 176 -3.61 -7.54 0.18
CA ALA A 176 -3.69 -7.94 -1.21
C ALA A 176 -2.58 -8.95 -1.54
N VAL A 177 -2.90 -9.91 -2.38
CA VAL A 177 -1.98 -10.92 -2.90
C VAL A 177 -2.08 -10.98 -4.42
N SER A 178 -0.98 -11.28 -5.07
CA SER A 178 -0.94 -11.54 -6.52
C SER A 178 -0.91 -13.06 -6.75
N VAL A 179 -1.83 -13.56 -7.49
CA VAL A 179 -1.97 -14.96 -7.89
C VAL A 179 -1.74 -15.13 -9.37
#